data_c26d43f523ef25880bd6480a03b59eb4
#
_entry.id   c26d43f523ef25880bd6480a03b59eb4
#
_cell.length_a   1.000
_cell.length_b   1.000
_cell.length_c   1.000
_cell.angle_alpha   90.00
_cell.angle_beta   90.00
_cell.angle_gamma   90.00
#
_symmetry.space_group_name_H-M   'P 1'
#
loop_
_entity.id
_entity.type
_entity.pdbx_description
1 polymer ?
#
loop_
_entity_poly.entity_id
_entity_poly.type
_entity_poly.pdbx_seq_one_letter_code
_entity_poly.pdbx_strand_id
1 'polypeptide(L)'
;AFVHVRFHTHSDNTADDFEAVIRSRPEVLSCHKITGDADYLLQVVAADLDAYGEFVERVLRRQAGIASIQSSLALREVKFSSRLPIPEA
;
A
#
# COMPACT_ATOMS: atom_id res chain seq x y z
N ALA A 1 7.82 -3.73 2.78
CA ALA A 1 7.49 -3.72 1.36
C ALA A 1 6.59 -2.54 1.02
N PHE A 2 6.81 -1.98 -0.16
CA PHE A 2 5.94 -0.96 -0.72
C PHE A 2 5.07 -1.61 -1.78
N VAL A 3 3.78 -1.33 -1.76
CA VAL A 3 2.83 -1.97 -2.66
C VAL A 3 2.04 -0.90 -3.39
N HIS A 4 2.12 -0.92 -4.71
CA HIS A 4 1.30 -0.07 -5.55
C HIS A 4 0.08 -0.88 -6.01
N VAL A 5 -1.10 -0.43 -5.63
CA VAL A 5 -2.36 -1.07 -6.00
C VAL A 5 -3.11 -0.17 -6.96
N ARG A 6 -3.51 -0.75 -8.09
CA ARG A 6 -4.24 -0.04 -9.10
C ARG A 6 -5.59 -0.72 -9.35
N PHE A 7 -6.63 0.07 -9.46
CA PHE A 7 -7.97 -0.43 -9.74
C PHE A 7 -8.33 -0.20 -11.21
N HIS A 8 -9.18 -1.07 -11.75
CA HIS A 8 -9.69 -0.94 -13.12
C HIS A 8 -10.56 0.29 -13.28
N THR A 9 -11.48 0.46 -12.34
CA THR A 9 -12.41 1.57 -12.36
C THR A 9 -12.47 2.18 -10.99
N HIS A 10 -12.71 3.48 -10.96
CA HIS A 10 -12.90 4.19 -9.73
C HIS A 10 -14.40 4.27 -9.45
N SER A 11 -14.83 3.58 -8.40
CA SER A 11 -16.20 3.77 -7.87
C SER A 11 -16.08 4.06 -6.38
N ASP A 12 -16.98 4.86 -5.86
CA ASP A 12 -16.96 5.25 -4.46
C ASP A 12 -17.06 4.04 -3.54
N ASN A 13 -17.93 3.08 -3.88
CA ASN A 13 -18.09 1.88 -3.07
C ASN A 13 -16.83 1.03 -3.03
N THR A 14 -16.17 0.85 -4.17
CA THR A 14 -14.94 0.05 -4.24
C THR A 14 -13.84 0.71 -3.44
N ALA A 15 -13.68 2.02 -3.54
CA ALA A 15 -12.68 2.75 -2.79
C ALA A 15 -12.94 2.66 -1.28
N ASP A 16 -14.18 2.87 -0.86
CA ASP A 16 -14.54 2.83 0.55
C ASP A 16 -14.33 1.44 1.14
N ASP A 17 -14.72 0.40 0.43
CA ASP A 17 -14.54 -0.98 0.87
C ASP A 17 -13.07 -1.33 1.01
N PHE A 18 -12.26 -0.96 0.04
CA PHE A 18 -10.82 -1.18 0.09
C PHE A 18 -10.19 -0.46 1.28
N GLU A 19 -10.51 0.81 1.46
CA GLU A 19 -9.94 1.60 2.55
C GLU A 19 -10.36 1.06 3.91
N ALA A 20 -11.59 0.57 4.05
CA ALA A 20 -12.04 -0.04 5.29
C ALA A 20 -11.25 -1.31 5.62
N VAL A 21 -11.00 -2.15 4.63
CA VAL A 21 -10.19 -3.36 4.80
C VAL A 21 -8.77 -3.00 5.22
N ILE A 22 -8.17 -2.03 4.53
CA ILE A 22 -6.79 -1.62 4.81
C ILE A 22 -6.66 -1.05 6.23
N ARG A 23 -7.61 -0.24 6.67
CA ARG A 23 -7.58 0.31 8.02
C ARG A 23 -7.66 -0.76 9.10
N SER A 24 -8.26 -1.90 8.80
CA SER A 24 -8.42 -3.00 9.75
C SER A 24 -7.20 -3.92 9.84
N ARG A 25 -6.20 -3.74 8.95
CA ARG A 25 -5.06 -4.66 8.85
C ARG A 25 -3.82 -4.08 9.53
N PRO A 26 -3.35 -4.74 10.60
CA PRO A 26 -2.14 -4.26 11.30
C PRO A 26 -0.88 -4.37 10.47
N GLU A 27 -0.84 -5.23 9.46
CA GLU A 27 0.32 -5.37 8.57
C GLU A 27 0.56 -4.11 7.75
N VAL A 28 -0.47 -3.29 7.53
CA VAL A 28 -0.35 -2.06 6.74
C VAL A 28 0.01 -0.91 7.67
N LEU A 29 1.23 -0.40 7.51
CA LEU A 29 1.70 0.75 8.28
C LEU A 29 1.15 2.06 7.74
N SER A 30 1.03 2.17 6.44
CA SER A 30 0.53 3.38 5.81
C SER A 30 -0.14 3.05 4.50
N CYS A 31 -1.09 3.88 4.11
CA CYS A 31 -1.75 3.78 2.83
C CYS A 31 -2.06 5.18 2.35
N HIS A 32 -1.59 5.52 1.17
CA HIS A 32 -1.81 6.82 0.56
C HIS A 32 -2.49 6.66 -0.78
N LYS A 33 -3.53 7.45 -0.99
CA LYS A 33 -4.09 7.59 -2.32
C LYS A 33 -3.19 8.56 -3.08
N ILE A 34 -2.65 8.09 -4.21
CA ILE A 34 -1.69 8.88 -4.98
C ILE A 34 -2.34 9.44 -6.23
N THR A 35 -1.65 10.34 -6.90
CA THR A 35 -2.14 10.93 -8.15
C THR A 35 -2.32 9.84 -9.21
N GLY A 36 -3.38 9.97 -9.98
CA GLY A 36 -3.81 8.95 -10.92
C GLY A 36 -5.18 8.42 -10.52
N ASP A 37 -5.90 7.86 -11.46
CA ASP A 37 -7.22 7.31 -11.19
C ASP A 37 -7.09 5.99 -10.45
N ALA A 38 -7.68 5.92 -9.26
CA ALA A 38 -7.80 4.70 -8.49
C ALA A 38 -6.47 4.02 -8.13
N ASP A 39 -5.46 4.82 -7.78
CA ASP A 39 -4.15 4.32 -7.36
C ASP A 39 -3.92 4.52 -5.88
N TYR A 40 -3.30 3.51 -5.24
CA TYR A 40 -2.93 3.56 -3.83
C TYR A 40 -1.50 3.08 -3.65
N LEU A 41 -0.80 3.67 -2.69
CA LEU A 41 0.53 3.23 -2.29
C LEU A 41 0.48 2.84 -0.82
N LEU A 42 0.83 1.58 -0.55
CA LEU A 42 0.83 1.02 0.79
C LEU A 42 2.25 0.70 1.24
N GLN A 43 2.47 0.85 2.54
CA GLN A 43 3.65 0.29 3.19
C GLN A 43 3.19 -0.86 4.07
N VAL A 44 3.73 -2.05 3.79
CA VAL A 44 3.31 -3.30 4.45
C VAL A 44 4.50 -3.91 5.17
N VAL A 45 4.27 -4.38 6.39
CA VAL A 45 5.25 -5.10 7.18
C VAL A 45 4.78 -6.54 7.35
N ALA A 46 5.69 -7.47 7.10
CA ALA A 46 5.45 -8.89 7.31
C ALA A 46 6.70 -9.52 7.92
N ALA A 47 6.51 -10.63 8.62
CA ALA A 47 7.61 -11.30 9.31
C ALA A 47 8.65 -11.86 8.32
N ASP A 48 8.20 -12.32 7.17
CA ASP A 48 9.04 -12.85 6.10
C ASP A 48 8.33 -12.74 4.76
N LEU A 49 8.99 -13.20 3.71
CA LEU A 49 8.44 -13.11 2.36
C LEU A 49 7.20 -13.99 2.17
N ASP A 50 7.14 -15.14 2.84
CA ASP A 50 5.97 -16.02 2.78
C ASP A 50 4.76 -15.34 3.40
N ALA A 51 4.93 -14.71 4.55
CA ALA A 51 3.86 -13.98 5.21
C ALA A 51 3.38 -12.81 4.35
N TYR A 52 4.30 -12.13 3.68
CA TYR A 52 3.95 -11.07 2.76
C TYR A 52 3.13 -11.60 1.58
N GLY A 53 3.56 -12.71 0.98
CA GLY A 53 2.83 -13.34 -0.10
C GLY A 53 1.42 -13.76 0.30
N GLU A 54 1.25 -14.30 1.49
CA GLU A 54 -0.07 -14.64 2.02
C GLU A 54 -0.95 -13.40 2.17
N PHE A 55 -0.38 -12.31 2.67
CA PHE A 55 -1.12 -11.06 2.79
C PHE A 55 -1.64 -10.60 1.42
N VAL A 56 -0.78 -10.60 0.42
CA VAL A 56 -1.17 -10.20 -0.93
C VAL A 56 -2.30 -11.09 -1.46
N GLU A 57 -2.17 -12.41 -1.32
CA GLU A 57 -3.16 -13.34 -1.86
C GLU A 57 -4.48 -13.29 -1.11
N ARG A 58 -4.44 -13.21 0.21
CA ARG A 58 -5.65 -13.28 1.04
C ARG A 58 -6.36 -11.97 1.22
N VAL A 59 -5.63 -10.87 1.17
CA VAL A 59 -6.21 -9.56 1.44
C VAL A 59 -6.30 -8.72 0.17
N LEU A 60 -5.18 -8.47 -0.49
CA LEU A 60 -5.17 -7.53 -1.61
C LEU A 60 -5.86 -8.08 -2.85
N ARG A 61 -5.54 -9.32 -3.24
CA ARG A 61 -6.12 -9.90 -4.46
C ARG A 61 -7.60 -10.18 -4.36
N ARG A 62 -8.14 -10.22 -3.16
CA ARG A 62 -9.58 -10.43 -2.95
C ARG A 62 -10.42 -9.17 -3.07
N GLN A 63 -9.78 -8.02 -3.19
CA GLN A 63 -10.52 -6.77 -3.35
C GLN A 63 -11.08 -6.66 -4.75
N ALA A 64 -12.35 -6.28 -4.83
CA ALA A 64 -13.02 -6.12 -6.12
C ALA A 64 -12.39 -4.98 -6.90
N GLY A 65 -12.24 -5.17 -8.21
CA GLY A 65 -11.82 -4.12 -9.11
C GLY A 65 -10.32 -3.89 -9.22
N ILE A 66 -9.50 -4.72 -8.57
CA ILE A 66 -8.04 -4.56 -8.68
C ILE A 66 -7.56 -4.93 -10.08
N ALA A 67 -6.85 -4.00 -10.72
CA ALA A 67 -6.24 -4.19 -12.02
C ALA A 67 -4.84 -4.75 -11.90
N SER A 68 -4.05 -4.23 -10.94
CA SER A 68 -2.67 -4.68 -10.78
C SER A 68 -2.19 -4.42 -9.35
N ILE A 69 -1.24 -5.25 -8.92
CA ILE A 69 -0.53 -5.10 -7.65
C ILE A 69 0.95 -5.20 -7.99
N GLN A 70 1.68 -4.15 -7.65
CA GLN A 70 3.12 -4.11 -7.87
C GLN A 70 3.84 -3.95 -6.54
N SER A 71 4.69 -4.91 -6.21
CA SER A 71 5.42 -4.93 -4.94
C SER A 71 6.87 -4.53 -5.15
N SER A 72 7.38 -3.74 -4.22
CA SER A 72 8.79 -3.35 -4.20
C SER A 72 9.34 -3.60 -2.80
N LEU A 73 10.44 -4.33 -2.72
CA LEU A 73 11.11 -4.61 -1.46
C LEU A 73 12.30 -3.67 -1.32
N ALA A 74 12.43 -3.07 -0.13
CA ALA A 74 13.61 -2.29 0.17
C ALA A 74 14.78 -3.24 0.41
N LEU A 75 15.80 -3.19 -0.44
CA LEU A 75 16.98 -4.03 -0.30
C LEU A 75 17.91 -3.53 0.79
N ARG A 76 18.02 -2.21 0.93
CA ARG A 76 18.77 -1.59 2.01
C ARG A 76 18.32 -0.15 2.18
N GLU A 77 18.51 0.33 3.38
CA GLU A 77 18.25 1.73 3.68
C GLU A 77 19.49 2.55 3.36
N VAL A 78 19.34 3.52 2.47
CA VAL A 78 20.45 4.41 2.12
C VAL A 78 20.48 5.61 3.05
N LYS A 79 19.31 6.13 3.38
CA LYS A 79 19.18 7.24 4.31
C LYS A 79 17.80 7.22 4.93
N PHE A 80 17.75 7.44 6.24
CA PHE A 80 16.50 7.62 6.96
C PHE A 80 16.59 8.89 7.78
N SER A 81 15.55 9.73 7.70
CA SER A 81 15.44 10.91 8.55
C SER A 81 13.97 11.14 8.86
N SER A 82 13.64 11.20 10.14
CA SER A 82 12.30 11.55 10.60
C SER A 82 12.11 13.05 10.67
N ARG A 83 13.18 13.80 10.39
CA ARG A 83 13.18 15.25 10.48
C ARG A 83 12.88 15.84 9.12
N LEU A 84 11.83 16.64 9.06
CA LEU A 84 11.55 17.39 7.84
C LEU A 84 12.60 18.45 7.63
N PRO A 85 13.03 18.69 6.38
CA PRO A 85 13.94 19.79 6.11
C PRO A 85 13.23 21.12 6.42
N ILE A 86 13.88 21.92 7.25
CA ILE A 86 13.38 23.25 7.59
C ILE A 86 14.22 24.24 6.80
N PRO A 87 13.62 25.02 5.89
CA PRO A 87 14.37 26.03 5.19
C PRO A 87 14.94 27.02 6.20
N GLU A 88 16.21 27.32 6.08
CA GLU A 88 16.80 28.35 6.89
C GLU A 88 16.27 29.72 6.42
N ALA A 89 15.86 30.49 7.37
CA ALA A 89 15.36 31.85 7.09
C ALA A 89 16.49 32.77 6.69
#